data_9188c634b46d17e6d363d24cb548d4a9
#
_entry.id   9188c634b46d17e6d363d24cb548d4a9
#
_cell.length_a   1.000
_cell.length_b   1.000
_cell.length_c   1.000
_cell.angle_alpha   90.00
_cell.angle_beta   90.00
_cell.angle_gamma   90.00
#
_symmetry.space_group_name_H-M   'P 1'
#
loop_
_entity.id
_entity.type
_entity.pdbx_description
1 polymer ?
#
loop_
_entity_poly.entity_id
_entity_poly.type
_entity_poly.pdbx_seq_one_letter_code
_entity_poly.pdbx_strand_id
1 'polypeptide(L)'
;MAETLSAEAAQKISQDFIQEKYYRGKATISETKLVTEGAFPVYHCLGTLKMKPRGVMGRFIFTEAPLSFSVKVHALDGSIVSYELR
;
A
#
# COMPACT_ATOMS: atom_id res chain seq x y z
N MET A 1 17.65 -21.47 5.47
CA MET A 1 17.90 -20.46 4.46
C MET A 1 16.73 -19.52 4.37
N ALA A 2 16.96 -18.26 4.60
CA ALA A 2 15.86 -17.30 4.60
C ALA A 2 15.54 -16.93 3.16
N GLU A 3 14.34 -17.23 2.75
CA GLU A 3 13.88 -16.83 1.42
C GLU A 3 13.07 -15.57 1.57
N THR A 4 13.32 -14.61 0.70
CA THR A 4 12.51 -13.42 0.68
C THR A 4 11.17 -13.73 0.04
N LEU A 5 10.16 -12.98 0.42
CA LEU A 5 8.86 -13.07 -0.22
C LEU A 5 8.99 -12.62 -1.67
N SER A 6 8.10 -13.09 -2.51
CA SER A 6 8.04 -12.60 -3.87
C SER A 6 7.47 -11.17 -3.89
N ALA A 7 7.74 -10.45 -4.96
CA ALA A 7 7.18 -9.11 -5.11
C ALA A 7 5.65 -9.17 -5.10
N GLU A 8 5.07 -10.20 -5.70
CA GLU A 8 3.61 -10.36 -5.71
C GLU A 8 3.07 -10.53 -4.30
N ALA A 9 3.74 -11.32 -3.47
CA ALA A 9 3.31 -11.49 -2.09
C ALA A 9 3.38 -10.18 -1.33
N ALA A 10 4.45 -9.43 -1.52
CA ALA A 10 4.60 -8.13 -0.88
C ALA A 10 3.52 -7.16 -1.32
N GLN A 11 3.20 -7.17 -2.61
CA GLN A 11 2.14 -6.33 -3.14
C GLN A 11 0.80 -6.67 -2.49
N LYS A 12 0.51 -7.94 -2.38
CA LYS A 12 -0.74 -8.37 -1.78
C LYS A 12 -0.81 -7.98 -0.31
N ILE A 13 0.26 -8.18 0.41
CA ILE A 13 0.32 -7.81 1.82
C ILE A 13 0.08 -6.32 1.99
N SER A 14 0.76 -5.50 1.17
CA SER A 14 0.60 -4.07 1.22
C SER A 14 -0.81 -3.62 0.86
N GLN A 15 -1.35 -4.19 -0.21
CA GLN A 15 -2.69 -3.86 -0.64
C GLN A 15 -3.73 -4.23 0.41
N ASP A 16 -3.62 -5.42 0.97
CA ASP A 16 -4.55 -5.87 2.00
C ASP A 16 -4.44 -5.00 3.25
N PHE A 17 -3.22 -4.61 3.62
CA PHE A 17 -3.00 -3.76 4.77
C PHE A 17 -3.71 -2.40 4.60
N ILE A 18 -3.48 -1.77 3.46
CA ILE A 18 -4.09 -0.46 3.18
C ILE A 18 -5.60 -0.61 3.00
N GLN A 19 -6.03 -1.65 2.32
CA GLN A 19 -7.45 -1.88 2.08
C GLN A 19 -8.19 -2.12 3.39
N GLU A 20 -7.58 -2.78 4.33
CA GLU A 20 -8.18 -3.02 5.63
C GLU A 20 -8.25 -1.74 6.46
N LYS A 21 -7.22 -0.90 6.40
CA LYS A 21 -7.23 0.37 7.11
C LYS A 21 -8.21 1.35 6.52
N TYR A 22 -8.34 1.33 5.20
CA TYR A 22 -9.20 2.28 4.49
C TYR A 22 -10.21 1.52 3.66
N TYR A 23 -11.05 0.79 4.35
CA TYR A 23 -11.95 -0.15 3.69
C TYR A 23 -12.94 0.52 2.75
N ARG A 24 -13.14 1.82 2.87
CA ARG A 24 -14.03 2.55 1.97
C ARG A 24 -13.35 2.98 0.69
N GLY A 25 -12.06 2.78 0.61
CA GLY A 25 -11.30 3.14 -0.57
C GLY A 25 -10.89 1.94 -1.36
N LYS A 26 -10.30 2.19 -2.50
CA LYS A 26 -9.73 1.14 -3.31
C LYS A 26 -8.24 1.38 -3.44
N ALA A 27 -7.46 0.45 -2.94
CA ALA A 27 -6.01 0.55 -2.99
C ALA A 27 -5.50 -0.17 -4.24
N THR A 28 -4.58 0.48 -4.93
CA THR A 28 -3.94 -0.10 -6.10
C THR A 28 -2.45 0.09 -5.97
N ILE A 29 -1.70 -1.00 -6.12
CA ILE A 29 -0.24 -0.93 -6.10
C ILE A 29 0.25 -0.61 -7.50
N SER A 30 1.07 0.42 -7.62
CA SER A 30 1.62 0.82 -8.90
C SER A 30 3.08 0.42 -9.06
N GLU A 31 3.83 0.29 -7.98
CA GLU A 31 5.23 -0.04 -8.06
C GLU A 31 5.67 -0.79 -6.82
N THR A 32 6.57 -1.74 -7.01
CA THR A 32 7.15 -2.49 -5.90
C THR A 32 8.65 -2.61 -6.15
N LYS A 33 9.43 -2.21 -5.17
CA LYS A 33 10.89 -2.29 -5.25
C LYS A 33 11.43 -3.00 -4.03
N LEU A 34 12.47 -3.80 -4.25
CA LEU A 34 13.19 -4.41 -3.15
C LEU A 34 14.35 -3.51 -2.79
N VAL A 35 14.39 -3.07 -1.56
CA VAL A 35 15.42 -2.17 -1.06
C VAL A 35 16.00 -2.79 0.20
N THR A 36 17.32 -2.71 0.34
CA THR A 36 17.96 -3.15 1.57
C THR A 36 18.08 -1.95 2.49
N GLU A 37 17.39 -1.99 3.61
CA GLU A 37 17.48 -0.95 4.60
C GLU A 37 18.09 -1.53 5.87
N GLY A 38 19.24 -1.04 6.23
CA GLY A 38 19.93 -1.53 7.41
C GLY A 38 20.29 -2.99 7.27
N ALA A 39 19.81 -3.81 8.17
CA ALA A 39 20.23 -5.19 8.25
C ALA A 39 19.33 -6.17 7.48
N PHE A 40 18.23 -5.69 6.89
CA PHE A 40 17.29 -6.61 6.26
C PHE A 40 16.68 -6.01 4.99
N PRO A 41 16.25 -6.88 4.06
CA PRO A 41 15.59 -6.40 2.84
C PRO A 41 14.15 -6.02 3.12
N VAL A 42 13.69 -4.99 2.42
CA VAL A 42 12.35 -4.45 2.56
C VAL A 42 11.77 -4.21 1.18
N TYR A 43 10.55 -4.64 0.95
CA TYR A 43 9.83 -4.25 -0.25
C TYR A 43 9.16 -2.91 -0.03
N HIS A 44 9.47 -1.98 -0.91
CA HIS A 44 8.86 -0.66 -0.87
C HIS A 44 7.76 -0.64 -1.92
N CYS A 45 6.52 -0.70 -1.46
CA CYS A 45 5.36 -0.74 -2.34
C CYS A 45 4.73 0.63 -2.41
N LEU A 46 4.58 1.13 -3.62
CA LEU A 46 3.95 2.43 -3.86
C LEU A 46 2.62 2.21 -4.57
N GLY A 47 1.67 3.04 -4.25
CA GLY A 47 0.39 2.92 -4.88
C GLY A 47 -0.50 4.12 -4.65
N THR A 48 -1.74 4.00 -5.08
CA THR A 48 -2.73 5.04 -4.92
C THR A 48 -3.96 4.48 -4.22
N LEU A 49 -4.59 5.32 -3.43
CA LEU A 49 -5.81 4.98 -2.72
C LEU A 49 -6.90 5.93 -3.17
N LYS A 50 -7.94 5.39 -3.77
CA LYS A 50 -9.10 6.17 -4.15
C LYS A 50 -10.18 5.98 -3.11
N MET A 51 -10.49 7.05 -2.40
CA MET A 51 -11.55 7.01 -1.42
C MET A 51 -12.85 7.37 -2.11
N LYS A 52 -13.87 6.57 -1.88
CA LYS A 52 -15.19 6.94 -2.38
C LYS A 52 -15.70 8.10 -1.55
N PRO A 53 -16.18 9.16 -2.20
CA PRO A 53 -16.79 10.21 -1.45
C PRO A 53 -18.01 9.64 -0.74
N ARG A 54 -18.29 10.14 0.40
CA ARG A 54 -19.53 9.80 1.06
C ARG A 54 -20.61 10.46 0.26
N GLY A 55 -21.21 9.70 -0.57
CA GLY A 55 -22.08 10.21 -1.57
C GLY A 55 -23.40 10.73 -1.13
N VAL A 56 -23.43 11.47 -0.09
CA VAL A 56 -24.69 11.97 0.40
C VAL A 56 -25.28 12.95 -0.56
N MET A 57 -24.45 13.77 -1.13
CA MET A 57 -24.91 14.77 -2.04
C MET A 57 -24.25 14.58 -3.34
N GLY A 58 -24.65 13.64 -4.07
CA GLY A 58 -23.98 13.26 -5.29
C GLY A 58 -23.68 14.35 -6.27
N ARG A 59 -24.22 15.51 -6.05
CA ARG A 59 -23.91 16.61 -6.95
C ARG A 59 -22.65 17.35 -6.62
N PHE A 60 -22.02 17.03 -5.52
CA PHE A 60 -20.76 17.65 -5.24
C PHE A 60 -19.74 17.08 -6.17
N ILE A 61 -19.09 17.93 -6.81
CA ILE A 61 -18.03 17.52 -7.65
C ILE A 61 -16.89 17.20 -6.79
N PHE A 62 -16.64 16.00 -6.67
CA PHE A 62 -15.45 15.60 -6.02
C PHE A 62 -14.43 15.38 -7.04
N THR A 63 -13.45 16.19 -7.01
CA THR A 63 -12.21 15.75 -7.55
C THR A 63 -11.80 14.62 -6.66
N GLU A 64 -11.98 13.44 -7.10
CA GLU A 64 -11.41 12.32 -6.44
C GLU A 64 -9.92 12.42 -6.60
N ALA A 65 -9.30 13.20 -5.75
CA ALA A 65 -7.85 13.26 -5.74
C ALA A 65 -7.38 11.97 -5.12
N PRO A 66 -6.75 11.08 -5.88
CA PRO A 66 -6.24 9.87 -5.28
C PRO A 66 -5.11 10.21 -4.32
N LEU A 67 -5.12 9.56 -3.19
CA LEU A 67 -4.05 9.71 -2.24
C LEU A 67 -2.94 8.74 -2.61
N SER A 68 -1.71 9.18 -2.50
CA SER A 68 -0.57 8.30 -2.71
C SER A 68 -0.19 7.65 -1.40
N PHE A 69 0.15 6.39 -1.45
CA PHE A 69 0.63 5.71 -0.25
C PHE A 69 1.91 4.96 -0.54
N SER A 70 2.68 4.75 0.48
CA SER A 70 3.83 3.88 0.41
C SER A 70 3.82 2.97 1.63
N VAL A 71 4.15 1.71 1.40
CA VAL A 71 4.20 0.71 2.45
C VAL A 71 5.53 0.00 2.36
N LYS A 72 6.19 -0.17 3.48
CA LYS A 72 7.41 -0.96 3.55
C LYS A 72 7.09 -2.28 4.21
N VAL A 73 7.35 -3.36 3.50
CA VAL A 73 7.06 -4.71 3.96
C VAL A 73 8.37 -5.43 4.17
N HIS A 74 8.55 -6.02 5.34
CA HIS A 74 9.75 -6.79 5.63
C HIS A 74 9.76 -8.00 4.70
N ALA A 75 10.81 -8.12 3.90
CA ALA A 75 10.85 -9.12 2.84
C ALA A 75 11.00 -10.55 3.33
N LEU A 76 11.40 -10.73 4.56
CA LEU A 76 11.60 -12.06 5.10
C LEU A 76 10.36 -12.63 5.76
N ASP A 77 9.63 -11.81 6.50
CA ASP A 77 8.48 -12.31 7.25
C ASP A 77 7.15 -11.66 6.85
N GLY A 78 7.18 -10.68 5.99
CA GLY A 78 5.94 -10.06 5.53
C GLY A 78 5.33 -9.06 6.47
N SER A 79 6.02 -8.71 7.53
CA SER A 79 5.47 -7.73 8.47
C SER A 79 5.56 -6.32 7.89
N ILE A 80 4.64 -5.47 8.31
CA ILE A 80 4.64 -4.08 7.86
C ILE A 80 5.66 -3.31 8.69
N VAL A 81 6.67 -2.78 8.04
CA VAL A 81 7.70 -1.99 8.70
C VAL A 81 7.22 -0.57 8.94
N SER A 82 6.67 0.04 7.91
CA SER A 82 6.12 1.38 8.04
C SER A 82 5.21 1.66 6.84
N TYR A 83 4.44 2.72 6.94
CA TYR A 83 3.64 3.18 5.81
C TYR A 83 3.43 4.67 5.91
N GLU A 84 3.17 5.28 4.77
CA GLU A 84 2.84 6.70 4.69
C GLU A 84 1.68 6.88 3.74
N LEU A 85 0.86 7.85 4.05
CA LEU A 85 -0.26 8.23 3.20
C LEU A 85 -0.20 9.72 3.01
N ARG A 86 -0.30 10.15 1.77
CA ARG A 86 -0.27 11.58 1.46
C ARG A 86 -1.51 12.04 0.77
#